data_fb786c40c4badefd9a397cecdb7d66e7
#
_entry.id   fb786c40c4badefd9a397cecdb7d66e7
#
_cell.length_a   1.000
_cell.length_b   1.000
_cell.length_c   1.000
_cell.angle_alpha   90.00
_cell.angle_beta   90.00
_cell.angle_gamma   90.00
#
_symmetry.space_group_name_H-M   'P 1'
#
loop_
_entity.id
_entity.type
_entity.pdbx_description
1 polymer ?
#
loop_
_entity_poly.entity_id
_entity_poly.type
_entity_poly.pdbx_seq_one_letter_code
_entity_poly.pdbx_strand_id
1 'polypeptide(L)'
;MLKPAVFFDRDGVLNIEKGYVFKISDFVWIEGAKEAIKYFNEKDYLVFVVTNQSGISRNYYSEKDVIELHQFMSDELKKINAKIDEFFYSPWHPEGINKDYERVAHLRKPSPGMLELAQSKWPINKTSSFLIGDQITDIKAAENFGIKGYQFNRDNLLDFVKQILEPS
;
A
#
# COMPACT_ATOMS: atom_id res chain seq x y z
N MET A 1 10.92 -15.64 13.88
CA MET A 1 10.24 -16.43 12.83
C MET A 1 9.74 -15.52 11.74
N LEU A 2 10.00 -15.86 10.50
CA LEU A 2 9.53 -15.08 9.35
C LEU A 2 8.02 -15.29 9.15
N LYS A 3 7.34 -14.23 8.73
CA LYS A 3 5.89 -14.25 8.49
C LYS A 3 5.56 -13.88 7.04
N PRO A 4 4.47 -14.40 6.50
CA PRO A 4 3.98 -13.91 5.22
C PRO A 4 3.55 -12.45 5.34
N ALA A 5 3.71 -11.70 4.28
CA ALA A 5 3.30 -10.30 4.21
C ALA A 5 2.46 -10.03 2.97
N VAL A 6 1.45 -9.18 3.13
CA VAL A 6 0.73 -8.61 2.00
C VAL A 6 1.05 -7.13 1.93
N PHE A 7 1.39 -6.68 0.73
CA PHE A 7 1.63 -5.27 0.43
C PHE A 7 0.47 -4.76 -0.40
N PHE A 8 -0.19 -3.71 0.07
CA PHE A 8 -1.28 -3.07 -0.67
C PHE A 8 -0.84 -1.73 -1.22
N ASP A 9 -1.14 -1.44 -2.48
CA ASP A 9 -1.20 -0.07 -2.93
C ASP A 9 -2.39 0.60 -2.20
N ARG A 10 -2.35 1.93 -2.05
CA ARG A 10 -3.43 2.64 -1.36
C ARG A 10 -4.52 3.07 -2.35
N ASP A 11 -4.18 4.04 -3.23
CA ASP A 11 -5.16 4.60 -4.17
C ASP A 11 -5.51 3.58 -5.25
N GLY A 12 -6.79 3.31 -5.41
CA GLY A 12 -7.28 2.31 -6.36
C GLY A 12 -7.36 0.89 -5.83
N VAL A 13 -6.91 0.63 -4.61
CA VAL A 13 -6.97 -0.69 -3.96
C VAL A 13 -7.66 -0.60 -2.59
N LEU A 14 -7.16 0.25 -1.69
CA LEU A 14 -7.78 0.44 -0.37
C LEU A 14 -8.79 1.56 -0.37
N ASN A 15 -8.54 2.63 -1.12
CA ASN A 15 -9.45 3.75 -1.27
C ASN A 15 -9.69 4.07 -2.74
N ILE A 16 -10.84 4.67 -3.01
CA ILE A 16 -11.22 5.08 -4.35
C ILE A 16 -10.25 6.16 -4.84
N GLU A 17 -9.71 5.98 -6.05
CA GLU A 17 -8.83 6.96 -6.69
C GLU A 17 -9.67 8.13 -7.20
N LYS A 18 -9.30 9.35 -6.79
CA LYS A 18 -9.98 10.59 -7.19
C LYS A 18 -9.01 11.66 -7.68
N GLY A 19 -7.75 11.27 -7.92
CA GLY A 19 -6.67 12.22 -8.22
C GLY A 19 -6.18 12.91 -6.93
N TYR A 20 -5.03 12.51 -6.44
CA TYR A 20 -4.37 13.12 -5.27
C TYR A 20 -5.26 13.18 -4.01
N VAL A 21 -5.76 12.03 -3.56
CA VAL A 21 -6.51 11.95 -2.30
C VAL A 21 -5.56 12.16 -1.12
N PHE A 22 -5.71 13.27 -0.42
CA PHE A 22 -4.90 13.58 0.77
C PHE A 22 -5.74 14.10 1.95
N LYS A 23 -6.99 14.51 1.70
CA LYS A 23 -7.90 14.98 2.74
C LYS A 23 -8.75 13.82 3.26
N ILE A 24 -8.98 13.79 4.56
CA ILE A 24 -9.88 12.80 5.18
C ILE A 24 -11.27 12.87 4.54
N SER A 25 -11.76 14.09 4.25
CA SER A 25 -13.07 14.30 3.64
C SER A 25 -13.23 13.70 2.24
N ASP A 26 -12.12 13.46 1.54
CA ASP A 26 -12.12 12.88 0.19
C ASP A 26 -11.87 11.36 0.21
N PHE A 27 -11.53 10.81 1.36
CA PHE A 27 -11.19 9.40 1.48
C PHE A 27 -12.44 8.54 1.54
N VAL A 28 -12.54 7.58 0.63
CA VAL A 28 -13.61 6.58 0.59
C VAL A 28 -12.98 5.20 0.47
N TRP A 29 -13.23 4.33 1.44
CA TRP A 29 -12.75 2.95 1.36
C TRP A 29 -13.35 2.24 0.14
N ILE A 30 -12.52 1.44 -0.53
CA ILE A 30 -13.02 0.49 -1.53
C ILE A 30 -13.81 -0.59 -0.79
N GLU A 31 -14.88 -1.04 -1.41
CA GLU A 31 -15.73 -2.10 -0.86
C GLU A 31 -14.89 -3.33 -0.51
N GLY A 32 -15.03 -3.81 0.72
CA GLY A 32 -14.30 -4.97 1.20
C GLY A 32 -12.86 -4.71 1.64
N ALA A 33 -12.37 -3.46 1.54
CA ALA A 33 -10.96 -3.18 1.86
C ALA A 33 -10.63 -3.38 3.34
N LYS A 34 -11.46 -2.85 4.24
CA LYS A 34 -11.25 -3.03 5.68
C LYS A 34 -11.34 -4.51 6.07
N GLU A 35 -12.32 -5.20 5.51
CA GLU A 35 -12.53 -6.63 5.74
C GLU A 35 -11.38 -7.47 5.20
N ALA A 36 -10.79 -7.08 4.06
CA ALA A 36 -9.61 -7.75 3.51
C ALA A 36 -8.41 -7.63 4.44
N ILE A 37 -8.18 -6.44 4.98
CA ILE A 37 -7.09 -6.22 5.95
C ILE A 37 -7.29 -7.10 7.19
N LYS A 38 -8.49 -7.11 7.73
CA LYS A 38 -8.83 -7.96 8.88
C LYS A 38 -8.61 -9.43 8.57
N TYR A 39 -9.02 -9.88 7.39
CA TYR A 39 -8.83 -11.25 6.94
C TYR A 39 -7.35 -11.66 6.98
N PHE A 40 -6.45 -10.79 6.51
CA PHE A 40 -5.01 -11.05 6.58
C PHE A 40 -4.50 -11.04 8.02
N ASN A 41 -4.99 -10.13 8.86
CA ASN A 41 -4.62 -10.10 10.28
C ASN A 41 -4.96 -11.43 10.95
N GLU A 42 -6.14 -11.98 10.69
CA GLU A 42 -6.61 -13.23 11.26
C GLU A 42 -5.80 -14.44 10.77
N LYS A 43 -5.18 -14.33 9.60
CA LYS A 43 -4.28 -15.37 9.06
C LYS A 43 -2.82 -15.15 9.43
N ASP A 44 -2.56 -14.23 10.36
CA ASP A 44 -1.21 -13.90 10.86
C ASP A 44 -0.25 -13.37 9.77
N TYR A 45 -0.78 -12.67 8.80
CA TYR A 45 0.02 -11.93 7.83
C TYR A 45 0.44 -10.58 8.40
N LEU A 46 1.65 -10.14 8.06
CA LEU A 46 2.02 -8.73 8.18
C LEU A 46 1.29 -7.97 7.05
N VAL A 47 0.75 -6.81 7.37
CA VAL A 47 0.01 -5.99 6.40
C VAL A 47 0.69 -4.64 6.23
N PHE A 48 1.08 -4.32 5.01
CA PHE A 48 1.77 -3.07 4.69
C PHE A 48 1.05 -2.32 3.58
N VAL A 49 1.19 -1.00 3.61
CA VAL A 49 0.81 -0.13 2.50
C VAL A 49 2.09 0.40 1.85
N VAL A 50 2.16 0.34 0.52
CA VAL A 50 3.26 0.88 -0.27
C VAL A 50 2.66 1.77 -1.37
N THR A 51 2.73 3.09 -1.20
CA THR A 51 2.00 4.03 -2.03
C THR A 51 2.89 5.15 -2.60
N ASN A 52 2.77 5.38 -3.91
CA ASN A 52 3.38 6.55 -4.53
C ASN A 52 2.51 7.78 -4.21
N GLN A 53 3.12 8.81 -3.62
CA GLN A 53 2.44 10.05 -3.22
C GLN A 53 3.18 11.26 -3.83
N SER A 54 3.21 11.32 -5.16
CA SER A 54 3.94 12.32 -5.91
C SER A 54 3.43 13.75 -5.70
N GLY A 55 2.22 13.90 -5.19
CA GLY A 55 1.67 15.22 -4.89
C GLY A 55 2.51 15.99 -3.88
N ILE A 56 3.29 15.29 -3.05
CA ILE A 56 4.21 15.92 -2.10
C ILE A 56 5.28 16.70 -2.84
N SER A 57 5.99 16.08 -3.79
CA SER A 57 7.03 16.77 -4.57
C SER A 57 6.48 17.80 -5.54
N ARG A 58 5.20 17.71 -5.86
CA ARG A 58 4.50 18.70 -6.70
C ARG A 58 3.96 19.88 -5.89
N ASN A 59 4.15 19.87 -4.57
CA ASN A 59 3.63 20.86 -3.62
C ASN A 59 2.09 20.96 -3.60
N TYR A 60 1.39 19.86 -3.90
CA TYR A 60 -0.07 19.83 -3.82
C TYR A 60 -0.53 19.57 -2.38
N TYR A 61 0.27 18.85 -1.59
CA TYR A 61 0.04 18.59 -0.18
C TYR A 61 1.38 18.19 0.47
N SER A 62 1.39 18.07 1.78
CA SER A 62 2.60 17.81 2.57
C SER A 62 2.69 16.36 3.03
N GLU A 63 3.88 15.98 3.53
CA GLU A 63 4.04 14.69 4.22
C GLU A 63 3.13 14.60 5.44
N LYS A 64 2.92 15.72 6.15
CA LYS A 64 2.02 15.77 7.31
C LYS A 64 0.60 15.38 6.89
N ASP A 65 0.12 15.87 5.75
CA ASP A 65 -1.21 15.50 5.24
C ASP A 65 -1.32 13.99 5.02
N VAL A 66 -0.29 13.37 4.44
CA VAL A 66 -0.25 11.93 4.19
C VAL A 66 -0.26 11.16 5.51
N ILE A 67 0.54 11.58 6.48
CA ILE A 67 0.62 10.94 7.80
C ILE A 67 -0.71 11.03 8.53
N GLU A 68 -1.37 12.19 8.47
CA GLU A 68 -2.69 12.39 9.10
C GLU A 68 -3.75 11.49 8.45
N LEU A 69 -3.74 11.36 7.12
CA LEU A 69 -4.67 10.47 6.44
C LEU A 69 -4.42 9.00 6.81
N HIS A 70 -3.16 8.58 6.86
CA HIS A 70 -2.80 7.22 7.28
C HIS A 70 -3.21 6.95 8.73
N GLN A 71 -3.09 7.94 9.61
CA GLN A 71 -3.56 7.80 10.99
C GLN A 71 -5.08 7.63 11.05
N PHE A 72 -5.81 8.38 10.24
CA PHE A 72 -7.26 8.21 10.11
C PHE A 72 -7.62 6.79 9.68
N MET A 73 -6.90 6.24 8.69
CA MET A 73 -7.11 4.86 8.23
C MET A 73 -6.89 3.86 9.38
N SER A 74 -5.81 4.04 10.14
CA SER A 74 -5.51 3.19 11.29
C SER A 74 -6.60 3.26 12.35
N ASP A 75 -7.12 4.45 12.63
CA ASP A 75 -8.18 4.64 13.62
C ASP A 75 -9.49 3.96 13.17
N GLU A 76 -9.83 4.06 11.88
CA GLU A 76 -10.99 3.38 11.33
C GLU A 76 -10.86 1.85 11.43
N LEU A 77 -9.67 1.32 11.16
CA LEU A 77 -9.42 -0.12 11.26
C LEU A 77 -9.51 -0.64 12.69
N LYS A 78 -9.08 0.15 13.67
CA LYS A 78 -9.18 -0.22 15.08
C LYS A 78 -10.62 -0.50 15.50
N LYS A 79 -11.59 0.19 14.90
CA LYS A 79 -13.01 0.00 15.22
C LYS A 79 -13.49 -1.42 14.92
N ILE A 80 -12.83 -2.14 14.02
CA ILE A 80 -13.17 -3.52 13.67
C ILE A 80 -12.07 -4.52 14.08
N ASN A 81 -11.15 -4.11 14.96
CA ASN A 81 -10.03 -4.92 15.39
C ASN A 81 -9.13 -5.36 14.23
N ALA A 82 -8.89 -4.45 13.29
CA ALA A 82 -7.97 -4.65 12.17
C ALA A 82 -6.81 -3.67 12.28
N LYS A 83 -5.70 -3.99 11.59
CA LYS A 83 -4.52 -3.11 11.58
C LYS A 83 -3.70 -3.24 10.31
N ILE A 84 -3.06 -2.13 9.95
CA ILE A 84 -1.94 -2.09 9.03
C ILE A 84 -0.69 -1.96 9.89
N ASP A 85 0.30 -2.83 9.69
CA ASP A 85 1.50 -2.84 10.51
C ASP A 85 2.38 -1.62 10.25
N GLU A 86 2.53 -1.22 9.00
CA GLU A 86 3.25 0.02 8.66
C GLU A 86 2.82 0.53 7.27
N PHE A 87 2.87 1.87 7.13
CA PHE A 87 2.64 2.55 5.86
C PHE A 87 3.98 3.05 5.34
N PHE A 88 4.26 2.78 4.05
CA PHE A 88 5.41 3.31 3.34
C PHE A 88 4.92 4.16 2.18
N TYR A 89 5.46 5.35 2.02
CA TYR A 89 5.09 6.23 0.90
C TYR A 89 6.32 6.77 0.20
N SER A 90 6.17 7.02 -1.10
CA SER A 90 7.20 7.65 -1.93
C SER A 90 6.76 9.06 -2.30
N PRO A 91 7.46 10.09 -1.83
CA PRO A 91 7.07 11.48 -2.12
C PRO A 91 7.59 12.00 -3.46
N TRP A 92 8.55 11.31 -4.08
CA TRP A 92 9.28 11.81 -5.25
C TRP A 92 8.58 11.53 -6.57
N HIS A 93 8.76 12.48 -7.51
CA HIS A 93 8.41 12.30 -8.92
C HIS A 93 9.43 13.04 -9.78
N PRO A 94 9.84 12.50 -10.95
CA PRO A 94 10.83 13.16 -11.81
C PRO A 94 10.39 14.56 -12.28
N GLU A 95 9.08 14.80 -12.37
CA GLU A 95 8.51 16.10 -12.73
C GLU A 95 8.10 16.94 -11.52
N GLY A 96 8.43 16.50 -10.32
CA GLY A 96 8.11 17.21 -9.09
C GLY A 96 8.89 18.51 -8.97
N ILE A 97 8.26 19.54 -8.43
CA ILE A 97 8.86 20.86 -8.24
C ILE A 97 9.90 20.84 -7.11
N ASN A 98 9.59 20.13 -6.03
CA ASN A 98 10.49 20.04 -4.89
C ASN A 98 11.53 18.95 -5.14
N LYS A 99 12.75 19.38 -5.45
CA LYS A 99 13.85 18.46 -5.75
C LYS A 99 14.51 17.84 -4.52
N ASP A 100 14.17 18.27 -3.32
CA ASP A 100 14.73 17.72 -2.08
C ASP A 100 14.38 16.23 -1.92
N TYR A 101 13.30 15.77 -2.56
CA TYR A 101 12.88 14.37 -2.49
C TYR A 101 13.62 13.44 -3.46
N GLU A 102 14.49 13.97 -4.31
CA GLU A 102 15.27 13.14 -5.24
C GLU A 102 16.14 12.10 -4.50
N ARG A 103 16.62 12.43 -3.30
CA ARG A 103 17.41 11.51 -2.46
C ARG A 103 16.67 10.22 -2.09
N VAL A 104 15.33 10.21 -2.19
CA VAL A 104 14.50 9.04 -1.91
C VAL A 104 13.77 8.53 -3.16
N ALA A 105 14.30 8.86 -4.35
CA ALA A 105 13.73 8.44 -5.63
C ALA A 105 13.58 6.91 -5.74
N HIS A 106 14.47 6.17 -5.09
CA HIS A 106 14.47 4.70 -5.09
C HIS A 106 13.23 4.08 -4.42
N LEU A 107 12.46 4.86 -3.66
CA LEU A 107 11.24 4.38 -3.04
C LEU A 107 10.08 4.30 -4.02
N ARG A 108 10.13 5.07 -5.11
CA ARG A 108 9.01 5.16 -6.05
C ARG A 108 8.86 3.88 -6.87
N LYS A 109 7.66 3.27 -6.83
CA LYS A 109 7.31 2.15 -7.72
C LYS A 109 7.40 2.62 -9.18
N PRO A 110 8.01 1.87 -10.10
CA PRO A 110 8.25 0.43 -10.04
C PRO A 110 9.54 -0.01 -9.32
N SER A 111 10.32 0.89 -8.74
CA SER A 111 11.44 0.47 -7.90
C SER A 111 10.94 -0.23 -6.64
N PRO A 112 11.69 -1.23 -6.13
CA PRO A 112 11.24 -2.01 -4.98
C PRO A 112 11.63 -1.40 -3.62
N GLY A 113 12.05 -0.14 -3.59
CA GLY A 113 12.65 0.47 -2.39
C GLY A 113 11.77 0.42 -1.14
N MET A 114 10.46 0.64 -1.28
CA MET A 114 9.56 0.57 -0.12
C MET A 114 9.44 -0.87 0.42
N LEU A 115 9.41 -1.86 -0.47
CA LEU A 115 9.36 -3.27 -0.06
C LEU A 115 10.68 -3.70 0.61
N GLU A 116 11.80 -3.25 0.08
CA GLU A 116 13.12 -3.50 0.68
C GLU A 116 13.22 -2.86 2.06
N LEU A 117 12.70 -1.65 2.22
CA LEU A 117 12.67 -0.97 3.50
C LEU A 117 11.82 -1.75 4.52
N ALA A 118 10.66 -2.24 4.11
CA ALA A 118 9.83 -3.08 4.96
C ALA A 118 10.58 -4.34 5.40
N GLN A 119 11.26 -5.01 4.47
CA GLN A 119 12.05 -6.22 4.77
C GLN A 119 13.17 -5.93 5.77
N SER A 120 13.76 -4.74 5.72
CA SER A 120 14.82 -4.37 6.66
C SER A 120 14.31 -4.17 8.09
N LYS A 121 13.01 -3.93 8.26
CA LYS A 121 12.38 -3.61 9.55
C LYS A 121 11.54 -4.75 10.12
N TRP A 122 11.03 -5.63 9.28
CA TRP A 122 10.05 -6.66 9.66
C TRP A 122 10.49 -8.05 9.20
N PRO A 123 10.12 -9.11 9.96
CA PRO A 123 10.53 -10.49 9.64
C PRO A 123 9.67 -11.08 8.53
N ILE A 124 9.92 -10.67 7.28
CA ILE A 124 9.11 -11.03 6.12
C ILE A 124 9.64 -12.30 5.45
N ASN A 125 8.74 -13.26 5.20
CA ASN A 125 9.01 -14.42 4.38
C ASN A 125 8.58 -14.13 2.94
N LYS A 126 9.53 -13.84 2.07
CA LYS A 126 9.25 -13.47 0.68
C LYS A 126 8.52 -14.55 -0.11
N THR A 127 8.82 -15.83 0.15
CA THR A 127 8.22 -16.92 -0.62
C THR A 127 6.71 -17.06 -0.43
N SER A 128 6.20 -16.55 0.68
CA SER A 128 4.76 -16.56 0.99
C SER A 128 4.14 -15.18 0.98
N SER A 129 4.86 -14.18 0.47
CA SER A 129 4.40 -12.80 0.43
C SER A 129 4.02 -12.37 -0.99
N PHE A 130 3.16 -11.37 -1.10
CA PHE A 130 2.74 -10.84 -2.39
C PHE A 130 2.25 -9.40 -2.26
N LEU A 131 2.07 -8.77 -3.43
CA LEU A 131 1.58 -7.39 -3.50
C LEU A 131 0.29 -7.35 -4.31
N ILE A 132 -0.66 -6.53 -3.88
CA ILE A 132 -1.90 -6.24 -4.60
C ILE A 132 -1.89 -4.76 -4.97
N GLY A 133 -1.96 -4.47 -6.27
CA GLY A 133 -1.99 -3.12 -6.81
C GLY A 133 -2.92 -3.03 -8.00
N ASP A 134 -3.21 -1.81 -8.46
CA ASP A 134 -4.09 -1.58 -9.61
C ASP A 134 -3.31 -1.13 -10.85
N GLN A 135 -2.02 -0.81 -10.72
CA GLN A 135 -1.18 -0.30 -11.80
C GLN A 135 -0.07 -1.30 -12.15
N ILE A 136 0.41 -1.21 -13.40
CA ILE A 136 1.53 -2.04 -13.84
C ILE A 136 2.80 -1.75 -13.02
N THR A 137 2.97 -0.53 -12.53
CA THR A 137 4.11 -0.16 -11.69
C THR A 137 4.11 -0.89 -10.35
N ASP A 138 2.94 -1.25 -9.82
CA ASP A 138 2.81 -2.08 -8.62
C ASP A 138 3.34 -3.49 -8.89
N ILE A 139 2.91 -4.07 -10.01
CA ILE A 139 3.31 -5.44 -10.39
C ILE A 139 4.81 -5.51 -10.63
N LYS A 140 5.36 -4.50 -11.32
CA LYS A 140 6.81 -4.42 -11.56
C LYS A 140 7.62 -4.24 -10.28
N ALA A 141 7.11 -3.46 -9.32
CA ALA A 141 7.76 -3.32 -8.02
C ALA A 141 7.83 -4.66 -7.29
N ALA A 142 6.74 -5.43 -7.33
CA ALA A 142 6.70 -6.77 -6.75
C ALA A 142 7.73 -7.69 -7.42
N GLU A 143 7.75 -7.72 -8.75
CA GLU A 143 8.69 -8.53 -9.52
C GLU A 143 10.15 -8.14 -9.22
N ASN A 144 10.44 -6.85 -9.18
CA ASN A 144 11.77 -6.32 -8.89
C ASN A 144 12.23 -6.67 -7.46
N PHE A 145 11.29 -6.78 -6.54
CA PHE A 145 11.57 -7.22 -5.17
C PHE A 145 11.73 -8.75 -5.07
N GLY A 146 11.13 -9.50 -6.00
CA GLY A 146 11.18 -10.95 -6.01
C GLY A 146 9.98 -11.62 -5.34
N ILE A 147 8.81 -10.97 -5.39
CA ILE A 147 7.54 -11.53 -4.93
C ILE A 147 6.50 -11.44 -6.05
N LYS A 148 5.37 -12.13 -5.86
CA LYS A 148 4.29 -12.08 -6.83
C LYS A 148 3.47 -10.81 -6.66
N GLY A 149 3.06 -10.22 -7.79
CA GLY A 149 2.12 -9.10 -7.83
C GLY A 149 0.81 -9.55 -8.44
N TYR A 150 -0.29 -9.12 -7.85
CA TYR A 150 -1.64 -9.35 -8.38
C TYR A 150 -2.28 -8.01 -8.73
N GLN A 151 -2.81 -7.91 -9.93
CA GLN A 151 -3.48 -6.67 -10.36
C GLN A 151 -4.95 -6.71 -9.96
N PHE A 152 -5.35 -5.76 -9.10
CA PHE A 152 -6.73 -5.63 -8.66
C PHE A 152 -7.57 -4.97 -9.75
N ASN A 153 -8.64 -5.63 -10.15
CA ASN A 153 -9.53 -5.18 -11.22
C ASN A 153 -11.00 -5.49 -10.92
N ARG A 154 -11.35 -5.57 -9.64
CA ARG A 154 -12.70 -5.92 -9.21
C ARG A 154 -13.28 -4.85 -8.30
N ASP A 155 -14.56 -5.01 -7.94
CA ASP A 155 -15.26 -4.02 -7.12
C ASP A 155 -15.09 -4.25 -5.62
N ASN A 156 -14.83 -5.51 -5.21
CA ASN A 156 -14.72 -5.88 -3.80
C ASN A 156 -13.37 -6.52 -3.52
N LEU A 157 -12.60 -5.88 -2.63
CA LEU A 157 -11.24 -6.32 -2.34
C LEU A 157 -11.21 -7.64 -1.55
N LEU A 158 -12.16 -7.85 -0.63
CA LEU A 158 -12.20 -9.11 0.12
C LEU A 158 -12.45 -10.29 -0.81
N ASP A 159 -13.37 -10.16 -1.74
CA ASP A 159 -13.67 -11.22 -2.71
C ASP A 159 -12.44 -11.53 -3.57
N PHE A 160 -11.72 -10.49 -3.98
CA PHE A 160 -10.49 -10.64 -4.75
C PHE A 160 -9.42 -11.39 -3.95
N VAL A 161 -9.22 -11.01 -2.69
CA VAL A 161 -8.25 -11.64 -1.79
C VAL A 161 -8.58 -13.11 -1.56
N LYS A 162 -9.84 -13.43 -1.34
CA LYS A 162 -10.27 -14.82 -1.14
C LYS A 162 -10.01 -15.68 -2.36
N GLN A 163 -10.16 -15.14 -3.55
CA GLN A 163 -9.84 -15.88 -4.77
C GLN A 163 -8.35 -16.19 -4.89
N ILE A 164 -7.48 -15.32 -4.38
CA ILE A 164 -6.04 -15.56 -4.37
C ILE A 164 -5.69 -16.66 -3.36
N LEU A 165 -6.22 -16.57 -2.14
CA LEU A 165 -5.85 -17.44 -1.02
C LEU A 165 -6.66 -18.72 -0.93
N GLU A 166 -7.87 -18.73 -1.47
CA GLU A 166 -8.81 -19.86 -1.39
C GLU A 166 -9.34 -20.18 -2.79
N PRO A 167 -8.46 -20.54 -3.73
CA PRO A 167 -8.92 -20.90 -5.07
C PRO A 167 -9.76 -22.17 -5.01
N SER A 168 -10.92 -22.16 -5.64
CA SER A 168 -11.83 -23.30 -5.67
C SER A 168 -11.37 -24.37 -6.64
#